data_fc37d4d7edc017b7fd0bb64ec1127e0b
#
_entry.id   fc37d4d7edc017b7fd0bb64ec1127e0b
#
_cell.length_a   1.000
_cell.length_b   1.000
_cell.length_c   1.000
_cell.angle_alpha   90.00
_cell.angle_beta   90.00
_cell.angle_gamma   90.00
#
_symmetry.space_group_name_H-M   'P 1'
#
loop_
_entity.id
_entity.type
_entity.pdbx_description
1 polymer ?
#
loop_
_entity_poly.entity_id
_entity_poly.type
_entity_poly.pdbx_seq_one_letter_code
_entity_poly.pdbx_strand_id
1 'polypeptide(L)'
;MRSYGEYCSVAKALDVVGDRWTLLIMRELILQGPCRYTDLKDALPGIATNLLAERLRVLETAGLIWREDAAPPVATTLFHLTAAGAELEPVLTALGAWGIRYMAEPSDRDEFRSHWFAFPVTLFLHDRDPDGPPVAIELRTAGRPAVIEVSAGSVRTRLGTTPAPDLVLRGTPQLILGLISAHLSSDQAKEAGLEIEGDAGVLARLQPEPASAG
;
A
#
# COMPACT_ATOMS: atom_id res chain seq x y z
N MET A 1 -16.51 21.80 -9.02
CA MET A 1 -16.20 21.32 -7.67
C MET A 1 -17.16 22.00 -6.69
N ARG A 2 -17.84 21.27 -5.83
CA ARG A 2 -18.69 21.88 -4.78
C ARG A 2 -17.78 22.27 -3.62
N SER A 3 -17.81 23.53 -3.20
CA SER A 3 -17.06 24.00 -2.03
C SER A 3 -17.95 24.05 -0.81
N TYR A 4 -17.38 23.69 0.35
CA TYR A 4 -18.04 23.86 1.65
C TYR A 4 -18.24 25.34 2.02
N GLY A 5 -17.54 26.26 1.34
CA GLY A 5 -17.63 27.70 1.60
C GLY A 5 -16.94 28.13 2.92
N GLU A 6 -16.20 27.24 3.57
CA GLU A 6 -15.56 27.49 4.84
C GLU A 6 -14.10 27.94 4.68
N TYR A 7 -13.67 28.87 5.52
CA TYR A 7 -12.26 29.26 5.65
C TYR A 7 -11.57 28.37 6.70
N CYS A 8 -11.49 27.07 6.38
CA CYS A 8 -10.91 26.02 7.21
C CYS A 8 -10.03 25.14 6.33
N SER A 9 -8.80 24.86 6.77
CA SER A 9 -7.87 24.02 5.99
C SER A 9 -8.40 22.62 5.71
N VAL A 10 -9.12 22.01 6.66
CA VAL A 10 -9.74 20.70 6.47
C VAL A 10 -10.85 20.78 5.42
N ALA A 11 -11.73 21.79 5.49
CA ALA A 11 -12.78 21.97 4.49
C ALA A 11 -12.19 22.22 3.09
N LYS A 12 -11.10 23.01 2.99
CA LYS A 12 -10.40 23.24 1.71
C LYS A 12 -9.75 21.99 1.17
N ALA A 13 -9.16 21.14 2.02
CA ALA A 13 -8.65 19.85 1.60
C ALA A 13 -9.78 18.94 1.10
N LEU A 14 -10.91 18.88 1.81
CA LEU A 14 -12.06 18.09 1.40
C LEU A 14 -12.74 18.63 0.13
N ASP A 15 -12.67 19.93 -0.15
CA ASP A 15 -13.10 20.51 -1.45
C ASP A 15 -12.33 19.85 -2.62
N VAL A 16 -11.10 19.39 -2.39
CA VAL A 16 -10.21 18.79 -3.42
C VAL A 16 -10.26 17.27 -3.40
N VAL A 17 -10.14 16.64 -2.23
CA VAL A 17 -9.97 15.18 -2.11
C VAL A 17 -11.14 14.46 -1.44
N GLY A 18 -12.18 15.17 -1.01
CA GLY A 18 -13.29 14.61 -0.23
C GLY A 18 -14.28 13.75 -1.03
N ASP A 19 -14.22 13.76 -2.34
CA ASP A 19 -15.07 12.92 -3.17
C ASP A 19 -14.66 11.43 -3.08
N ARG A 20 -15.67 10.56 -3.08
CA ARG A 20 -15.45 9.11 -3.12
C ARG A 20 -14.52 8.72 -4.26
N TRP A 21 -13.63 7.79 -4.03
CA TRP A 21 -12.58 7.25 -4.89
C TRP A 21 -11.33 8.13 -5.01
N THR A 22 -11.38 9.43 -4.73
CA THR A 22 -10.25 10.34 -4.94
C THR A 22 -9.01 9.89 -4.18
N LEU A 23 -9.13 9.67 -2.87
CA LEU A 23 -7.99 9.21 -2.04
C LEU A 23 -7.54 7.78 -2.43
N LEU A 24 -8.44 6.91 -2.91
CA LEU A 24 -8.05 5.59 -3.38
C LEU A 24 -7.29 5.66 -4.71
N ILE A 25 -7.62 6.58 -5.62
CA ILE A 25 -6.83 6.86 -6.83
C ILE A 25 -5.43 7.37 -6.45
N MET A 26 -5.36 8.32 -5.51
CA MET A 26 -4.07 8.84 -5.02
C MET A 26 -3.23 7.72 -4.38
N ARG A 27 -3.85 6.82 -3.60
CA ARG A 27 -3.19 5.63 -3.05
C ARG A 27 -2.52 4.80 -4.14
N GLU A 28 -3.24 4.49 -5.21
CA GLU A 28 -2.68 3.68 -6.30
C GLU A 28 -1.47 4.36 -6.95
N LEU A 29 -1.56 5.66 -7.21
CA LEU A 29 -0.45 6.42 -7.80
C LEU A 29 0.76 6.54 -6.87
N ILE A 30 0.54 6.64 -5.55
CA ILE A 30 1.61 6.65 -4.55
C ILE A 30 2.31 5.28 -4.49
N LEU A 31 1.54 4.19 -4.48
CA LEU A 31 2.09 2.85 -4.29
C LEU A 31 2.71 2.24 -5.55
N GLN A 32 2.16 2.53 -6.71
CA GLN A 32 2.58 1.91 -7.97
C GLN A 32 3.45 2.82 -8.83
N GLY A 33 3.51 4.14 -8.51
CA GLY A 33 4.11 5.14 -9.37
C GLY A 33 3.21 5.46 -10.58
N PRO A 34 3.79 5.84 -11.72
CA PRO A 34 3.02 6.18 -12.91
C PRO A 34 2.14 5.02 -13.38
N CYS A 35 0.84 5.28 -13.54
CA CYS A 35 -0.16 4.29 -13.93
C CYS A 35 -0.84 4.66 -15.24
N ARG A 36 -1.19 3.63 -16.02
CA ARG A 36 -2.14 3.77 -17.12
C ARG A 36 -3.56 3.88 -16.58
N TYR A 37 -4.47 4.37 -17.40
CA TYR A 37 -5.89 4.36 -17.07
C TYR A 37 -6.40 2.95 -16.73
N THR A 38 -5.98 1.95 -17.50
CA THR A 38 -6.34 0.55 -17.30
C THR A 38 -5.83 0.01 -15.98
N ASP A 39 -4.59 0.35 -15.60
CA ASP A 39 -3.98 -0.09 -14.35
C ASP A 39 -4.77 0.44 -13.14
N LEU A 40 -5.15 1.73 -13.19
CA LEU A 40 -6.00 2.34 -12.16
C LEU A 40 -7.41 1.73 -12.13
N LYS A 41 -8.00 1.44 -13.31
CA LYS A 41 -9.31 0.82 -13.39
C LYS A 41 -9.31 -0.59 -12.80
N ASP A 42 -8.27 -1.36 -13.06
CA ASP A 42 -8.11 -2.72 -12.53
C ASP A 42 -7.79 -2.73 -11.02
N ALA A 43 -7.03 -1.73 -10.54
CA ALA A 43 -6.68 -1.60 -9.12
C ALA A 43 -7.84 -1.09 -8.25
N LEU A 44 -8.89 -0.53 -8.85
CA LEU A 44 -10.03 0.08 -8.14
C LEU A 44 -11.33 -0.67 -8.47
N PRO A 45 -11.54 -1.85 -7.87
CA PRO A 45 -12.74 -2.65 -8.14
C PRO A 45 -14.01 -1.87 -7.80
N GLY A 46 -14.97 -1.93 -8.71
CA GLY A 46 -16.26 -1.27 -8.56
C GLY A 46 -16.33 0.20 -8.97
N ILE A 47 -15.21 0.87 -9.31
CA ILE A 47 -15.28 2.23 -9.88
C ILE A 47 -15.88 2.20 -11.30
N ALA A 48 -16.85 3.06 -11.58
CA ALA A 48 -17.38 3.21 -12.93
C ALA A 48 -16.35 3.93 -13.83
N THR A 49 -16.26 3.53 -15.12
CA THR A 49 -15.29 4.09 -16.08
C THR A 49 -15.41 5.62 -16.21
N ASN A 50 -16.62 6.14 -16.37
CA ASN A 50 -16.86 7.58 -16.46
C ASN A 50 -16.46 8.33 -15.17
N LEU A 51 -16.68 7.70 -14.01
CA LEU A 51 -16.32 8.30 -12.72
C LEU A 51 -14.80 8.36 -12.53
N LEU A 52 -14.07 7.30 -12.92
CA LEU A 52 -12.60 7.34 -12.89
C LEU A 52 -12.06 8.47 -13.79
N ALA A 53 -12.56 8.57 -15.02
CA ALA A 53 -12.15 9.63 -15.96
C ALA A 53 -12.45 11.03 -15.41
N GLU A 54 -13.63 11.21 -14.77
CA GLU A 54 -13.98 12.46 -14.11
C GLU A 54 -13.04 12.80 -12.95
N ARG A 55 -12.77 11.84 -12.07
CA ARG A 55 -11.86 12.04 -10.92
C ARG A 55 -10.44 12.38 -11.36
N LEU A 56 -9.91 11.69 -12.37
CA LEU A 56 -8.59 11.99 -12.91
C LEU A 56 -8.52 13.43 -13.46
N ARG A 57 -9.55 13.88 -14.18
CA ARG A 57 -9.60 15.27 -14.67
C ARG A 57 -9.67 16.29 -13.54
N VAL A 58 -10.43 16.00 -12.47
CA VAL A 58 -10.49 16.87 -11.29
C VAL A 58 -9.14 16.95 -10.59
N LEU A 59 -8.46 15.82 -10.40
CA LEU A 59 -7.13 15.77 -9.79
C LEU A 59 -6.08 16.49 -10.62
N GLU A 60 -6.13 16.37 -11.95
CA GLU A 60 -5.26 17.12 -12.88
C GLU A 60 -5.52 18.63 -12.78
N THR A 61 -6.78 19.04 -12.78
CA THR A 61 -7.16 20.47 -12.63
C THR A 61 -6.73 21.03 -11.27
N ALA A 62 -6.75 20.21 -10.21
CA ALA A 62 -6.28 20.59 -8.88
C ALA A 62 -4.74 20.59 -8.75
N GLY A 63 -4.01 20.18 -9.79
CA GLY A 63 -2.55 20.13 -9.80
C GLY A 63 -1.95 19.03 -8.94
N LEU A 64 -2.72 17.97 -8.61
CA LEU A 64 -2.23 16.83 -7.83
C LEU A 64 -1.62 15.74 -8.70
N ILE A 65 -2.07 15.63 -9.93
CA ILE A 65 -1.54 14.70 -10.93
C ILE A 65 -1.30 15.43 -12.25
N TRP A 66 -0.49 14.84 -13.10
CA TRP A 66 -0.33 15.24 -14.48
C TRP A 66 -0.27 14.01 -15.38
N ARG A 67 -0.56 14.17 -16.66
CA ARG A 67 -0.52 13.09 -17.64
C ARG A 67 0.59 13.28 -18.64
N GLU A 68 1.19 12.17 -19.02
CA GLU A 68 2.20 12.05 -20.05
C GLU A 68 1.70 11.14 -21.15
N ASP A 69 1.78 11.59 -22.40
CA ASP A 69 1.57 10.72 -23.55
C ASP A 69 2.90 10.06 -23.89
N ALA A 70 3.09 8.84 -23.36
CA ALA A 70 4.32 8.09 -23.51
C ALA A 70 4.52 7.63 -24.96
N ALA A 71 5.74 7.85 -25.47
CA ALA A 71 6.14 7.44 -26.81
C ALA A 71 6.17 5.91 -26.98
N PRO A 72 6.12 5.39 -28.24
CA PRO A 72 6.34 3.98 -28.49
C PRO A 72 7.66 3.48 -27.85
N PRO A 73 7.72 2.22 -27.39
CA PRO A 73 6.73 1.15 -27.55
C PRO A 73 5.55 1.18 -26.58
N VAL A 74 5.56 2.04 -25.56
CA VAL A 74 4.50 2.08 -24.53
C VAL A 74 3.20 2.66 -25.10
N ALA A 75 3.29 3.69 -25.95
CA ALA A 75 2.19 4.32 -26.71
C ALA A 75 0.87 4.44 -25.91
N THR A 76 0.94 5.00 -24.70
CA THR A 76 -0.20 5.14 -23.80
C THR A 76 -0.07 6.41 -22.96
N THR A 77 -1.18 6.88 -22.41
CA THR A 77 -1.18 7.96 -21.43
C THR A 77 -0.86 7.39 -20.04
N LEU A 78 0.14 7.94 -19.37
CA LEU A 78 0.49 7.68 -17.97
C LEU A 78 0.05 8.84 -17.09
N PHE A 79 -0.47 8.51 -15.93
CA PHE A 79 -0.81 9.47 -14.88
C PHE A 79 0.29 9.45 -13.82
N HIS A 80 0.81 10.61 -13.49
CA HIS A 80 1.90 10.82 -12.55
C HIS A 80 1.45 11.71 -11.40
N LEU A 81 2.05 11.54 -10.23
CA LEU A 81 1.92 12.52 -9.14
C LEU A 81 2.70 13.79 -9.46
N THR A 82 2.17 14.93 -9.06
CA THR A 82 2.96 16.15 -8.87
C THR A 82 3.63 16.13 -7.49
N ALA A 83 4.48 17.08 -7.18
CA ALA A 83 5.00 17.27 -5.82
C ALA A 83 3.87 17.44 -4.80
N ALA A 84 2.86 18.25 -5.11
CA ALA A 84 1.68 18.46 -4.25
C ALA A 84 0.84 17.17 -4.11
N GLY A 85 0.74 16.35 -5.16
CA GLY A 85 0.09 15.04 -5.08
C GLY A 85 0.83 14.07 -4.17
N ALA A 86 2.16 14.07 -4.20
CA ALA A 86 3.00 13.22 -3.35
C ALA A 86 2.89 13.61 -1.85
N GLU A 87 2.63 14.87 -1.54
CA GLU A 87 2.40 15.33 -0.16
C GLU A 87 1.17 14.70 0.51
N LEU A 88 0.29 14.02 -0.24
CA LEU A 88 -0.83 13.25 0.32
C LEU A 88 -0.41 11.90 0.91
N GLU A 89 0.82 11.43 0.68
CA GLU A 89 1.30 10.15 1.24
C GLU A 89 1.19 10.09 2.78
N PRO A 90 1.69 11.05 3.56
CA PRO A 90 1.54 11.05 5.01
C PRO A 90 0.07 11.17 5.45
N VAL A 91 -0.77 11.85 4.70
CA VAL A 91 -2.22 11.94 4.98
C VAL A 91 -2.89 10.58 4.82
N LEU A 92 -2.59 9.87 3.72
CA LEU A 92 -3.11 8.52 3.48
C LEU A 92 -2.58 7.52 4.50
N THR A 93 -1.32 7.64 4.90
CA THR A 93 -0.70 6.82 5.94
C THR A 93 -1.43 7.02 7.27
N ALA A 94 -1.67 8.26 7.70
CA ALA A 94 -2.41 8.57 8.92
C ALA A 94 -3.87 8.09 8.84
N LEU A 95 -4.52 8.25 7.68
CA LEU A 95 -5.88 7.76 7.45
C LEU A 95 -5.93 6.23 7.50
N GLY A 96 -4.94 5.55 6.93
CA GLY A 96 -4.80 4.09 6.99
C GLY A 96 -4.64 3.60 8.43
N ALA A 97 -3.76 4.24 9.21
CA ALA A 97 -3.56 3.94 10.64
C ALA A 97 -4.88 4.09 11.43
N TRP A 98 -5.61 5.18 11.20
CA TRP A 98 -6.90 5.38 11.84
C TRP A 98 -7.94 4.35 11.37
N GLY A 99 -7.90 3.94 10.09
CA GLY A 99 -8.83 3.02 9.46
C GLY A 99 -8.72 1.57 9.92
N ILE A 100 -7.57 1.15 10.46
CA ILE A 100 -7.32 -0.24 10.91
C ILE A 100 -8.40 -0.74 11.86
N ARG A 101 -8.88 0.12 12.76
CA ARG A 101 -9.95 -0.23 13.71
C ARG A 101 -11.26 -0.69 13.07
N TYR A 102 -11.43 -0.41 11.78
CA TYR A 102 -12.61 -0.80 11.00
C TYR A 102 -12.35 -2.01 10.11
N MET A 103 -11.12 -2.55 10.13
CA MET A 103 -10.77 -3.80 9.47
C MET A 103 -11.24 -4.98 10.34
N ALA A 104 -12.57 -5.18 10.38
CA ALA A 104 -13.16 -6.38 10.94
C ALA A 104 -12.74 -7.63 10.14
N GLU A 105 -13.30 -8.82 10.48
CA GLU A 105 -13.07 -10.01 9.66
C GLU A 105 -13.42 -9.73 8.20
N PRO A 106 -12.50 -10.08 7.26
CA PRO A 106 -12.73 -9.81 5.84
C PRO A 106 -13.96 -10.58 5.35
N SER A 107 -14.75 -9.92 4.51
CA SER A 107 -15.88 -10.54 3.84
C SER A 107 -15.46 -11.12 2.49
N ASP A 108 -16.24 -12.04 1.93
CA ASP A 108 -16.02 -12.61 0.59
C ASP A 108 -16.04 -11.54 -0.53
N ARG A 109 -16.46 -10.32 -0.20
CA ARG A 109 -16.50 -9.17 -1.12
C ARG A 109 -15.26 -8.30 -1.06
N ASP A 110 -14.39 -8.52 -0.07
CA ASP A 110 -13.19 -7.71 0.12
C ASP A 110 -12.09 -8.21 -0.80
N GLU A 111 -11.66 -7.35 -1.70
CA GLU A 111 -10.51 -7.61 -2.54
C GLU A 111 -9.23 -7.13 -1.86
N PHE A 112 -8.14 -7.85 -2.12
CA PHE A 112 -6.80 -7.47 -1.68
C PHE A 112 -5.83 -7.45 -2.87
N ARG A 113 -4.98 -6.44 -2.90
CA ARG A 113 -3.88 -6.29 -3.86
C ARG A 113 -2.55 -6.28 -3.12
N SER A 114 -1.58 -7.04 -3.60
CA SER A 114 -0.29 -7.21 -2.89
C SER A 114 0.49 -5.90 -2.67
N HIS A 115 0.35 -4.90 -3.54
CA HIS A 115 0.98 -3.60 -3.32
C HIS A 115 0.38 -2.82 -2.14
N TRP A 116 -0.82 -3.18 -1.66
CA TRP A 116 -1.40 -2.57 -0.47
C TRP A 116 -0.67 -2.99 0.82
N PHE A 117 0.17 -4.03 0.79
CA PHE A 117 1.07 -4.33 1.92
C PHE A 117 1.98 -3.15 2.29
N ALA A 118 2.27 -2.24 1.35
CA ALA A 118 3.13 -1.10 1.61
C ALA A 118 2.64 -0.25 2.79
N PHE A 119 1.32 -0.04 2.94
CA PHE A 119 0.78 0.74 4.06
C PHE A 119 1.04 0.08 5.42
N PRO A 120 0.59 -1.16 5.72
CA PRO A 120 0.87 -1.77 7.01
C PRO A 120 2.38 -1.97 7.23
N VAL A 121 3.15 -2.27 6.18
CA VAL A 121 4.61 -2.36 6.30
C VAL A 121 5.21 -1.04 6.77
N THR A 122 4.87 0.08 6.15
CA THR A 122 5.35 1.40 6.54
C THR A 122 4.86 1.83 7.93
N LEU A 123 3.65 1.41 8.33
CA LEU A 123 3.05 1.79 9.60
C LEU A 123 3.62 1.00 10.78
N PHE A 124 3.89 -0.28 10.60
CA PHE A 124 4.17 -1.19 11.73
C PHE A 124 5.60 -1.71 11.76
N LEU A 125 6.31 -1.72 10.62
CA LEU A 125 7.63 -2.33 10.54
C LEU A 125 8.72 -1.26 10.54
N HIS A 126 9.69 -1.45 11.41
CA HIS A 126 10.89 -0.62 11.52
C HIS A 126 12.12 -1.51 11.51
N ASP A 127 13.15 -1.10 10.80
CA ASP A 127 14.44 -1.78 10.83
C ASP A 127 15.15 -1.51 12.17
N ARG A 128 15.27 -2.54 13.00
CA ARG A 128 15.90 -2.47 14.33
C ARG A 128 17.40 -2.73 14.33
N ASP A 129 17.91 -3.17 13.18
CA ASP A 129 19.34 -3.41 12.97
C ASP A 129 19.78 -2.74 11.68
N PRO A 130 19.88 -1.40 11.68
CA PRO A 130 20.21 -0.64 10.47
C PRO A 130 21.62 -0.93 9.94
N ASP A 131 22.52 -1.43 10.77
CA ASP A 131 23.88 -1.82 10.40
C ASP A 131 23.99 -3.28 9.93
N GLY A 132 22.90 -4.05 10.06
CA GLY A 132 22.83 -5.44 9.63
C GLY A 132 22.76 -5.60 8.11
N PRO A 133 23.00 -6.81 7.58
CA PRO A 133 22.94 -7.07 6.15
C PRO A 133 21.55 -6.80 5.59
N PRO A 134 21.42 -6.46 4.30
CA PRO A 134 20.10 -6.35 3.65
C PRO A 134 19.29 -7.64 3.79
N VAL A 135 17.98 -7.52 4.00
CA VAL A 135 17.03 -8.63 4.09
C VAL A 135 15.91 -8.42 3.07
N ALA A 136 15.51 -9.52 2.41
CA ALA A 136 14.42 -9.53 1.46
C ALA A 136 13.38 -10.59 1.85
N ILE A 137 12.14 -10.15 2.11
CA ILE A 137 11.02 -11.04 2.44
C ILE A 137 10.03 -11.03 1.29
N GLU A 138 9.82 -12.16 0.65
CA GLU A 138 8.88 -12.29 -0.45
C GLU A 138 7.49 -12.72 0.05
N LEU A 139 6.47 -11.97 -0.32
CA LEU A 139 5.07 -12.19 0.04
C LEU A 139 4.31 -12.74 -1.17
N ARG A 140 3.76 -13.94 -1.05
CA ARG A 140 2.99 -14.63 -2.09
C ARG A 140 1.55 -14.83 -1.66
N THR A 141 0.67 -14.02 -2.23
CA THR A 141 -0.79 -14.18 -2.11
C THR A 141 -1.36 -14.72 -3.42
N ALA A 142 -2.69 -14.78 -3.56
CA ALA A 142 -3.34 -15.12 -4.83
C ALA A 142 -3.06 -14.11 -5.96
N GLY A 143 -2.58 -12.89 -5.61
CA GLY A 143 -2.22 -11.84 -6.57
C GLY A 143 -0.75 -11.86 -6.99
N ARG A 144 -0.28 -10.71 -7.53
CA ARG A 144 1.15 -10.52 -7.86
C ARG A 144 1.99 -10.57 -6.58
N PRO A 145 3.16 -11.19 -6.59
CA PRO A 145 4.06 -11.18 -5.44
C PRO A 145 4.47 -9.76 -5.05
N ALA A 146 4.81 -9.58 -3.79
CA ALA A 146 5.45 -8.36 -3.28
C ALA A 146 6.70 -8.72 -2.49
N VAL A 147 7.63 -7.79 -2.38
CA VAL A 147 8.87 -7.97 -1.61
C VAL A 147 8.98 -6.83 -0.60
N ILE A 148 9.22 -7.19 0.67
CA ILE A 148 9.66 -6.25 1.68
C ILE A 148 11.19 -6.25 1.65
N GLU A 149 11.78 -5.10 1.40
CA GLU A 149 13.21 -4.88 1.39
C GLU A 149 13.62 -4.08 2.63
N VAL A 150 14.60 -4.59 3.37
CA VAL A 150 15.09 -4.00 4.61
C VAL A 150 16.57 -3.74 4.47
N SER A 151 16.98 -2.49 4.57
CA SER A 151 18.40 -2.13 4.56
C SER A 151 18.62 -0.73 5.12
N ALA A 152 19.72 -0.57 5.85
CA ALA A 152 20.20 0.73 6.33
C ALA A 152 19.09 1.57 7.04
N GLY A 153 18.29 0.93 7.90
CA GLY A 153 17.21 1.58 8.64
C GLY A 153 15.92 1.80 7.84
N SER A 154 15.90 1.42 6.55
CA SER A 154 14.76 1.59 5.66
C SER A 154 14.00 0.28 5.47
N VAL A 155 12.68 0.33 5.56
CA VAL A 155 11.77 -0.77 5.19
C VAL A 155 10.90 -0.30 4.05
N ARG A 156 10.96 -1.01 2.92
CA ARG A 156 10.22 -0.64 1.70
C ARG A 156 9.52 -1.86 1.13
N THR A 157 8.43 -1.61 0.41
CA THR A 157 7.70 -2.66 -0.30
C THR A 157 7.70 -2.35 -1.80
N ARG A 158 7.94 -3.38 -2.61
CA ARG A 158 7.76 -3.31 -4.07
C ARG A 158 7.01 -4.53 -4.58
N LEU A 159 6.39 -4.40 -5.75
CA LEU A 159 5.83 -5.54 -6.47
C LEU A 159 6.91 -6.37 -7.17
N GLY A 160 6.65 -7.65 -7.33
CA GLY A 160 7.52 -8.61 -8.02
C GLY A 160 8.14 -9.61 -7.07
N THR A 161 9.16 -10.31 -7.57
CA THR A 161 9.92 -11.33 -6.85
C THR A 161 11.36 -10.89 -6.62
N THR A 162 12.09 -11.64 -5.83
CA THR A 162 13.55 -11.48 -5.66
C THR A 162 14.24 -12.82 -5.94
N PRO A 163 15.45 -12.80 -6.54
CA PRO A 163 16.17 -14.05 -6.86
C PRO A 163 16.58 -14.86 -5.63
N ALA A 164 16.83 -14.19 -4.51
CA ALA A 164 17.29 -14.80 -3.27
C ALA A 164 16.57 -14.19 -2.07
N PRO A 165 15.31 -14.60 -1.81
CA PRO A 165 14.61 -14.19 -0.61
C PRO A 165 15.20 -14.86 0.62
N ASP A 166 15.38 -14.11 1.71
CA ASP A 166 15.75 -14.66 3.01
C ASP A 166 14.55 -15.38 3.65
N LEU A 167 13.35 -14.92 3.34
CA LEU A 167 12.10 -15.47 3.82
C LEU A 167 11.03 -15.37 2.72
N VAL A 168 10.25 -16.44 2.55
CA VAL A 168 9.04 -16.45 1.71
C VAL A 168 7.83 -16.75 2.57
N LEU A 169 6.83 -15.91 2.51
CA LEU A 169 5.53 -16.07 3.17
C LEU A 169 4.45 -16.30 2.11
N ARG A 170 3.82 -17.48 2.10
CA ARG A 170 2.76 -17.80 1.15
C ARG A 170 1.47 -18.09 1.87
N GLY A 171 0.42 -17.32 1.58
CA GLY A 171 -0.88 -17.50 2.21
C GLY A 171 -1.83 -16.35 1.97
N THR A 172 -2.86 -16.26 2.80
CA THR A 172 -3.79 -15.14 2.74
C THR A 172 -3.14 -13.86 3.28
N PRO A 173 -3.56 -12.68 2.80
CA PRO A 173 -3.06 -11.40 3.31
C PRO A 173 -3.18 -11.26 4.82
N GLN A 174 -4.25 -11.78 5.40
CA GLN A 174 -4.55 -11.71 6.83
C GLN A 174 -3.51 -12.48 7.65
N LEU A 175 -3.14 -13.69 7.22
CA LEU A 175 -2.12 -14.50 7.90
C LEU A 175 -0.74 -13.86 7.80
N ILE A 176 -0.40 -13.33 6.62
CA ILE A 176 0.85 -12.62 6.40
C ILE A 176 0.90 -11.38 7.29
N LEU A 177 -0.14 -10.54 7.28
CA LEU A 177 -0.22 -9.34 8.13
C LEU A 177 -0.18 -9.70 9.61
N GLY A 178 -0.91 -10.73 10.03
CA GLY A 178 -0.91 -11.20 11.42
C GLY A 178 0.48 -11.63 11.89
N LEU A 179 1.25 -12.32 11.04
CA LEU A 179 2.60 -12.74 11.36
C LEU A 179 3.58 -11.54 11.39
N ILE A 180 3.61 -10.70 10.36
CA ILE A 180 4.56 -9.59 10.29
C ILE A 180 4.31 -8.51 11.35
N SER A 181 3.07 -8.34 11.81
CA SER A 181 2.70 -7.42 12.89
C SER A 181 2.77 -8.04 14.29
N ALA A 182 3.27 -9.27 14.41
CA ALA A 182 3.38 -10.03 15.66
C ALA A 182 2.05 -10.31 16.38
N HIS A 183 0.92 -10.22 15.70
CA HIS A 183 -0.38 -10.66 16.22
C HIS A 183 -0.54 -12.19 16.18
N LEU A 184 0.19 -12.87 15.30
CA LEU A 184 0.28 -14.32 15.23
C LEU A 184 1.75 -14.73 15.42
N SER A 185 1.98 -15.78 16.19
CA SER A 185 3.28 -16.45 16.18
C SER A 185 3.48 -17.26 14.90
N SER A 186 4.72 -17.63 14.58
CA SER A 186 5.01 -18.48 13.42
C SER A 186 4.27 -19.81 13.46
N ASP A 187 4.10 -20.40 14.65
CA ASP A 187 3.38 -21.67 14.81
C ASP A 187 1.88 -21.49 14.59
N GLN A 188 1.28 -20.44 15.18
CA GLN A 188 -0.14 -20.13 14.95
C GLN A 188 -0.43 -19.83 13.47
N ALA A 189 0.46 -19.09 12.80
CA ALA A 189 0.32 -18.78 11.39
C ALA A 189 0.41 -20.04 10.51
N LYS A 190 1.35 -20.97 10.82
CA LYS A 190 1.46 -22.26 10.13
C LYS A 190 0.25 -23.15 10.35
N GLU A 191 -0.24 -23.26 11.59
CA GLU A 191 -1.46 -24.00 11.91
C GLU A 191 -2.69 -23.47 11.16
N ALA A 192 -2.73 -22.13 10.93
CA ALA A 192 -3.77 -21.48 10.15
C ALA A 192 -3.57 -21.57 8.62
N GLY A 193 -2.49 -22.24 8.15
CA GLY A 193 -2.24 -22.50 6.74
C GLY A 193 -1.26 -21.55 6.04
N LEU A 194 -0.47 -20.76 6.79
CA LEU A 194 0.61 -19.98 6.20
C LEU A 194 1.83 -20.88 5.93
N GLU A 195 2.30 -20.90 4.69
CA GLU A 195 3.57 -21.54 4.35
C GLU A 195 4.71 -20.55 4.60
N ILE A 196 5.74 -20.98 5.33
CA ILE A 196 6.91 -20.19 5.71
C ILE A 196 8.15 -20.95 5.24
N GLU A 197 8.88 -20.39 4.27
CA GLU A 197 10.12 -20.95 3.71
C GLU A 197 11.29 -19.98 3.98
N GLY A 198 12.41 -20.46 4.45
CA GLY A 198 13.59 -19.67 4.78
C GLY A 198 13.72 -19.34 6.26
N ASP A 199 14.46 -18.29 6.59
CA ASP A 199 14.75 -17.90 7.97
C ASP A 199 13.67 -16.98 8.54
N ALA A 200 12.74 -17.55 9.32
CA ALA A 200 11.74 -16.74 10.04
C ALA A 200 12.34 -15.81 11.10
N GLY A 201 13.60 -16.02 11.52
CA GLY A 201 14.29 -15.15 12.46
C GLY A 201 14.48 -13.73 11.96
N VAL A 202 14.48 -13.50 10.64
CA VAL A 202 14.57 -12.17 10.04
C VAL A 202 13.39 -11.27 10.44
N LEU A 203 12.24 -11.84 10.82
CA LEU A 203 11.08 -11.08 11.28
C LEU A 203 11.35 -10.36 12.61
N ALA A 204 12.21 -10.92 13.47
CA ALA A 204 12.56 -10.29 14.75
C ALA A 204 13.23 -8.92 14.55
N ARG A 205 13.90 -8.71 13.40
CA ARG A 205 14.48 -7.42 13.03
C ARG A 205 13.42 -6.36 12.70
N LEU A 206 12.20 -6.78 12.33
CA LEU A 206 11.15 -5.90 11.84
C LEU A 206 10.00 -5.73 12.82
N GLN A 207 9.70 -6.77 13.60
CA GLN A 207 8.52 -6.81 14.44
C GLN A 207 8.59 -5.75 15.55
N PRO A 208 7.46 -5.10 15.88
CA PRO A 208 7.37 -4.27 17.06
C PRO A 208 7.73 -5.08 18.31
N GLU A 209 8.31 -4.44 19.33
CA GLU A 209 8.52 -5.14 20.61
C GLU A 209 7.19 -5.73 21.09
N PRO A 210 7.19 -6.99 21.56
CA PRO A 210 6.00 -7.51 22.20
C PRO A 210 5.62 -6.54 23.32
N ALA A 211 4.38 -6.05 23.29
CA ALA A 211 3.88 -5.19 24.34
C ALA A 211 4.17 -5.89 25.67
N SER A 212 5.02 -5.28 26.51
CA SER A 212 5.28 -5.77 27.85
C SER A 212 3.93 -5.91 28.54
N ALA A 213 3.55 -7.17 28.85
CA ALA A 213 2.34 -7.46 29.58
C ALA A 213 2.41 -6.70 30.92
N GLY A 214 1.70 -5.56 31.00
CA GLY A 214 1.49 -4.78 32.18
C GLY A 214 0.24 -5.25 32.92
#